data_219b54279ff9864d9897d57c38e3dd96
#
_entry.id   219b54279ff9864d9897d57c38e3dd96
#
_cell.length_a   1.000
_cell.length_b   1.000
_cell.length_c   1.000
_cell.angle_alpha   90.00
_cell.angle_beta   90.00
_cell.angle_gamma   90.00
#
_symmetry.space_group_name_H-M   'P 1'
#
loop_
_entity.id
_entity.type
_entity.pdbx_description
1 polymer ?
#
loop_
_entity_poly.entity_id
_entity_poly.type
_entity_poly.pdbx_seq_one_letter_code
_entity_poly.pdbx_strand_id
1 'polypeptide(L)'
;MSRCGHLDATVTEHRIGGAPAFMRGLRALFVTDVHILPNTTQAELDALVERIAAASPRLLLLGGDYSDFPKDCERFFRALGRLDFPLGAYGVLGNNDAEAWEGHLKLLRKTMSQAGCKLLVNASVDIPLAGGRLRVGGVDEYRYGNVHMNQRWSDVHFGNLYRILLSHYPVLPEDRPDLMLCGHTHGGQFNLLGLTPYALGFERFGKPHRASAAISGLHDIGGMKLLVSKGIGASRLQLRVGVRPEINLLLFD
;
A
#
# COMPACT_ATOMS: atom_id res chain seq x y z
N MET A 1 27.91 -13.23 7.37
CA MET A 1 26.64 -12.95 6.66
C MET A 1 25.72 -12.30 7.67
N SER A 2 25.53 -10.99 7.60
CA SER A 2 24.53 -10.28 8.39
C SER A 2 23.16 -10.80 7.97
N ARG A 3 22.37 -11.35 8.92
CA ARG A 3 20.96 -11.63 8.65
C ARG A 3 20.29 -10.27 8.44
N CYS A 4 19.97 -9.94 7.19
CA CYS A 4 19.09 -8.81 6.90
C CYS A 4 17.82 -9.04 7.71
N GLY A 5 17.44 -8.08 8.57
CA GLY A 5 16.23 -8.21 9.37
C GLY A 5 15.02 -8.39 8.45
N HIS A 6 13.99 -9.08 8.91
CA HIS A 6 12.76 -9.36 8.16
C HIS A 6 12.11 -8.07 7.59
N LEU A 7 12.29 -6.93 8.27
CA LEU A 7 11.73 -5.62 7.90
C LEU A 7 12.76 -4.67 7.22
N ASP A 8 13.91 -5.19 6.77
CA ASP A 8 14.94 -4.35 6.13
C ASP A 8 14.58 -4.05 4.67
N ALA A 9 13.80 -2.99 4.47
CA ALA A 9 13.34 -2.52 3.18
C ALA A 9 14.11 -1.28 2.72
N THR A 10 14.40 -1.19 1.42
CA THR A 10 14.97 0.01 0.81
C THR A 10 13.88 1.02 0.45
N VAL A 11 14.17 2.32 0.53
CA VAL A 11 13.29 3.35 0.00
C VAL A 11 13.54 3.48 -1.50
N THR A 12 12.53 3.16 -2.30
CA THR A 12 12.55 3.29 -3.76
C THR A 12 11.79 4.55 -4.14
N GLU A 13 12.44 5.49 -4.85
CA GLU A 13 11.81 6.72 -5.29
C GLU A 13 11.15 6.56 -6.65
N HIS A 14 9.93 7.09 -6.77
CA HIS A 14 9.17 7.15 -8.02
C HIS A 14 8.75 8.58 -8.31
N ARG A 15 9.17 9.11 -9.46
CA ARG A 15 8.69 10.41 -9.96
C ARG A 15 7.36 10.23 -10.66
N ILE A 16 6.35 10.91 -10.17
CA ILE A 16 4.99 10.86 -10.71
C ILE A 16 4.79 12.06 -11.63
N GLY A 17 5.21 11.91 -12.88
CA GLY A 17 5.02 12.93 -13.89
C GLY A 17 3.58 13.04 -14.37
N GLY A 18 3.20 14.22 -14.89
CA GLY A 18 1.86 14.52 -15.40
C GLY A 18 0.83 14.85 -14.32
N ALA A 19 1.24 14.96 -13.05
CA ALA A 19 0.38 15.43 -11.99
C ALA A 19 0.12 16.94 -12.11
N PRO A 20 -1.07 17.44 -11.70
CA PRO A 20 -1.37 18.87 -11.75
C PRO A 20 -0.45 19.67 -10.82
N ALA A 21 -0.30 20.97 -11.14
CA ALA A 21 0.64 21.86 -10.43
C ALA A 21 0.42 21.91 -8.91
N PHE A 22 -0.81 21.72 -8.42
CA PHE A 22 -1.11 21.72 -7.00
C PHE A 22 -0.58 20.47 -6.26
N MET A 23 -0.17 19.42 -6.99
CA MET A 23 0.49 18.24 -6.43
C MET A 23 2.01 18.38 -6.32
N ARG A 24 2.57 19.39 -6.98
CA ARG A 24 4.03 19.57 -7.07
C ARG A 24 4.68 19.70 -5.69
N GLY A 25 5.76 18.96 -5.51
CA GLY A 25 6.50 18.89 -4.25
C GLY A 25 5.84 18.05 -3.16
N LEU A 26 4.69 17.41 -3.43
CA LEU A 26 4.12 16.45 -2.51
C LEU A 26 5.03 15.21 -2.42
N ARG A 27 5.32 14.80 -1.18
CA ARG A 27 6.01 13.57 -0.83
C ARG A 27 5.01 12.63 -0.18
N ALA A 28 4.61 11.57 -0.88
CA ALA A 28 3.75 10.53 -0.33
C ALA A 28 4.54 9.22 -0.21
N LEU A 29 4.39 8.53 0.90
CA LEU A 29 5.04 7.23 1.12
C LEU A 29 4.01 6.12 1.03
N PHE A 30 4.27 5.12 0.21
CA PHE A 30 3.44 3.93 0.09
C PHE A 30 4.15 2.73 0.73
N VAL A 31 3.48 2.13 1.71
CA VAL A 31 3.95 0.98 2.50
C VAL A 31 2.89 -0.12 2.42
N THR A 32 3.29 -1.33 2.08
CA THR A 32 2.38 -2.48 1.94
C THR A 32 3.08 -3.79 2.26
N ASP A 33 2.30 -4.84 2.52
CA ASP A 33 2.79 -6.20 2.72
C ASP A 33 3.89 -6.25 3.80
N VAL A 34 3.61 -5.66 4.96
CA VAL A 34 4.58 -5.58 6.06
C VAL A 34 4.76 -6.94 6.72
N HIS A 35 3.68 -7.71 6.88
CA HIS A 35 3.66 -9.04 7.47
C HIS A 35 4.45 -9.12 8.79
N ILE A 36 4.06 -8.28 9.76
CA ILE A 36 4.66 -8.34 11.10
C ILE A 36 4.39 -9.72 11.70
N LEU A 37 5.43 -10.36 12.20
CA LEU A 37 5.40 -11.69 12.77
C LEU A 37 5.48 -11.64 14.30
N PRO A 38 5.04 -12.71 15.00
CA PRO A 38 5.17 -12.81 16.45
C PRO A 38 6.63 -12.69 16.95
N ASN A 39 7.59 -13.12 16.14
CA ASN A 39 9.02 -13.04 16.43
C ASN A 39 9.69 -11.76 15.92
N THR A 40 8.96 -10.86 15.26
CA THR A 40 9.48 -9.53 14.91
C THR A 40 9.82 -8.77 16.19
N THR A 41 11.07 -8.37 16.30
CA THR A 41 11.58 -7.67 17.48
C THR A 41 11.11 -6.20 17.50
N GLN A 42 11.12 -5.59 18.68
CA GLN A 42 10.84 -4.15 18.80
C GLN A 42 11.88 -3.32 18.04
N ALA A 43 13.14 -3.73 18.04
CA ALA A 43 14.21 -3.04 17.30
C ALA A 43 13.98 -3.04 15.78
N GLU A 44 13.46 -4.12 15.21
CA GLU A 44 13.10 -4.17 13.80
C GLU A 44 11.92 -3.24 13.47
N LEU A 45 10.91 -3.18 14.34
CA LEU A 45 9.79 -2.23 14.21
C LEU A 45 10.28 -0.79 14.31
N ASP A 46 11.14 -0.48 15.27
CA ASP A 46 11.70 0.86 15.47
C ASP A 46 12.53 1.27 14.24
N ALA A 47 13.37 0.38 13.72
CA ALA A 47 14.16 0.64 12.51
C ALA A 47 13.28 0.88 11.27
N LEU A 48 12.16 0.16 11.13
CA LEU A 48 11.18 0.41 10.07
C LEU A 48 10.56 1.80 10.20
N VAL A 49 10.11 2.16 11.41
CA VAL A 49 9.49 3.47 11.70
C VAL A 49 10.49 4.61 11.49
N GLU A 50 11.74 4.46 11.90
CA GLU A 50 12.82 5.43 11.62
C GLU A 50 13.05 5.62 10.13
N ARG A 51 13.02 4.53 9.34
CA ARG A 51 13.14 4.58 7.88
C ARG A 51 11.97 5.32 7.22
N ILE A 52 10.74 5.09 7.71
CA ILE A 52 9.54 5.83 7.30
C ILE A 52 9.72 7.33 7.62
N ALA A 53 10.16 7.67 8.82
CA ALA A 53 10.39 9.05 9.26
C ALA A 53 11.48 9.74 8.41
N ALA A 54 12.59 9.05 8.13
CA ALA A 54 13.70 9.57 7.34
C ALA A 54 13.30 9.93 5.91
N ALA A 55 12.31 9.24 5.33
CA ALA A 55 11.73 9.59 4.02
C ALA A 55 10.95 10.91 4.05
N SER A 56 10.68 11.47 5.24
CA SER A 56 9.98 12.75 5.46
C SER A 56 8.69 12.90 4.64
N PRO A 57 7.76 11.93 4.69
CA PRO A 57 6.54 12.00 3.92
C PRO A 57 5.54 12.96 4.58
N ARG A 58 4.78 13.69 3.76
CA ARG A 58 3.63 14.47 4.21
C ARG A 58 2.34 13.65 4.24
N LEU A 59 2.28 12.56 3.46
CA LEU A 59 1.15 11.67 3.31
C LEU A 59 1.64 10.23 3.41
N LEU A 60 1.00 9.42 4.27
CA LEU A 60 1.26 8.00 4.34
C LEU A 60 0.09 7.22 3.73
N LEU A 61 0.42 6.28 2.85
CA LEU A 61 -0.52 5.39 2.17
C LEU A 61 -0.14 3.93 2.49
N LEU A 62 -1.11 3.15 2.97
CA LEU A 62 -0.91 1.80 3.46
C LEU A 62 -1.70 0.80 2.61
N GLY A 63 -1.01 -0.15 2.00
CA GLY A 63 -1.58 -1.07 0.99
C GLY A 63 -2.12 -2.38 1.51
N GLY A 64 -2.20 -2.58 2.83
CA GLY A 64 -2.69 -3.81 3.44
C GLY A 64 -1.60 -4.84 3.75
N ASP A 65 -2.03 -5.99 4.25
CA ASP A 65 -1.20 -7.10 4.75
C ASP A 65 -0.19 -6.62 5.81
N TYR A 66 -0.73 -6.03 6.89
CA TYR A 66 0.07 -5.50 8.00
C TYR A 66 0.63 -6.63 8.87
N SER A 67 -0.20 -7.63 9.18
CA SER A 67 0.16 -8.82 9.95
C SER A 67 -0.91 -9.89 9.82
N ASP A 68 -0.50 -11.14 9.90
CA ASP A 68 -1.39 -12.30 9.98
C ASP A 68 -2.04 -12.46 11.38
N PHE A 69 -1.59 -11.65 12.36
CA PHE A 69 -2.02 -11.73 13.76
C PHE A 69 -2.46 -10.36 14.30
N PRO A 70 -3.68 -10.24 14.89
CA PRO A 70 -4.19 -8.97 15.42
C PRO A 70 -3.24 -8.28 16.41
N LYS A 71 -2.62 -9.05 17.31
CA LYS A 71 -1.67 -8.54 18.31
C LYS A 71 -0.45 -7.86 17.69
N ASP A 72 0.07 -8.44 16.62
CA ASP A 72 1.27 -7.94 15.95
C ASP A 72 0.91 -6.75 15.04
N CYS A 73 -0.29 -6.75 14.47
CA CYS A 73 -0.88 -5.61 13.79
C CYS A 73 -0.99 -4.39 14.75
N GLU A 74 -1.46 -4.61 16.00
CA GLU A 74 -1.51 -3.55 17.03
C GLU A 74 -0.12 -3.01 17.37
N ARG A 75 0.89 -3.88 17.43
CA ARG A 75 2.29 -3.47 17.68
C ARG A 75 2.80 -2.56 16.58
N PHE A 76 2.53 -2.91 15.32
CA PHE A 76 2.90 -2.10 14.16
C PHE A 76 2.25 -0.72 14.21
N PHE A 77 0.93 -0.64 14.37
CA PHE A 77 0.23 0.64 14.43
C PHE A 77 0.64 1.48 15.64
N ARG A 78 0.90 0.87 16.80
CA ARG A 78 1.43 1.58 17.97
C ARG A 78 2.81 2.20 17.69
N ALA A 79 3.69 1.48 16.99
CA ALA A 79 4.99 2.01 16.60
C ALA A 79 4.85 3.14 15.58
N LEU A 80 3.97 2.98 14.58
CA LEU A 80 3.70 3.97 13.54
C LEU A 80 3.06 5.25 14.08
N GLY A 81 2.20 5.13 15.10
CA GLY A 81 1.51 6.26 15.74
C GLY A 81 2.43 7.25 16.48
N ARG A 82 3.74 6.99 16.52
CA ARG A 82 4.75 7.95 16.99
C ARG A 82 5.11 9.01 15.94
N LEU A 83 4.69 8.81 14.69
CA LEU A 83 4.95 9.72 13.57
C LEU A 83 3.74 10.59 13.28
N ASP A 84 4.00 11.79 12.77
CA ASP A 84 2.99 12.71 12.26
C ASP A 84 3.07 12.82 10.74
N PHE A 85 1.90 12.84 10.10
CA PHE A 85 1.76 12.99 8.67
C PHE A 85 0.82 14.16 8.37
N PRO A 86 1.34 15.33 8.00
CA PRO A 86 0.54 16.56 7.86
C PRO A 86 -0.68 16.46 6.93
N LEU A 87 -0.66 15.54 5.97
CA LEU A 87 -1.79 15.27 5.06
C LEU A 87 -2.54 13.98 5.41
N GLY A 88 -2.20 13.38 6.57
CA GLY A 88 -2.84 12.19 7.10
C GLY A 88 -2.19 10.87 6.68
N ALA A 89 -2.70 9.80 7.27
CA ALA A 89 -2.34 8.42 6.97
C ALA A 89 -3.60 7.62 6.63
N TYR A 90 -3.59 6.93 5.50
CA TYR A 90 -4.75 6.21 4.97
C TYR A 90 -4.33 4.81 4.55
N GLY A 91 -5.18 3.82 4.81
CA GLY A 91 -4.87 2.44 4.46
C GLY A 91 -6.07 1.64 4.02
N VAL A 92 -5.82 0.52 3.37
CA VAL A 92 -6.80 -0.48 2.95
C VAL A 92 -6.51 -1.82 3.61
N LEU A 93 -7.41 -2.78 3.44
CA LEU A 93 -7.20 -4.17 3.86
C LEU A 93 -6.40 -4.92 2.82
N GLY A 94 -5.47 -5.76 3.27
CA GLY A 94 -4.97 -6.89 2.51
C GLY A 94 -5.77 -8.16 2.85
N ASN A 95 -5.48 -9.27 2.15
CA ASN A 95 -6.19 -10.52 2.38
C ASN A 95 -5.88 -11.13 3.76
N ASN A 96 -4.67 -10.97 4.26
CA ASN A 96 -4.31 -11.44 5.59
C ASN A 96 -4.98 -10.61 6.69
N ASP A 97 -5.11 -9.30 6.48
CA ASP A 97 -5.86 -8.44 7.41
C ASP A 97 -7.35 -8.83 7.44
N ALA A 98 -7.96 -9.05 6.26
CA ALA A 98 -9.37 -9.41 6.17
C ALA A 98 -9.63 -10.76 6.87
N GLU A 99 -8.75 -11.74 6.71
CA GLU A 99 -8.83 -13.03 7.38
C GLU A 99 -8.56 -12.91 8.90
N ALA A 100 -7.49 -12.22 9.30
CA ALA A 100 -7.10 -12.08 10.71
C ALA A 100 -8.12 -11.29 11.54
N TRP A 101 -8.84 -10.37 10.91
CA TRP A 101 -9.84 -9.51 11.57
C TRP A 101 -11.27 -9.84 11.17
N GLU A 102 -11.54 -11.05 10.67
CA GLU A 102 -12.90 -11.50 10.33
C GLU A 102 -13.84 -11.31 11.52
N GLY A 103 -14.98 -10.64 11.28
CA GLY A 103 -15.94 -10.27 12.33
C GLY A 103 -15.48 -9.16 13.29
N HIS A 104 -14.22 -8.71 13.23
CA HIS A 104 -13.63 -7.72 14.14
C HIS A 104 -13.12 -6.44 13.45
N LEU A 105 -13.57 -6.12 12.27
CA LEU A 105 -13.14 -4.95 11.49
C LEU A 105 -13.26 -3.62 12.26
N LYS A 106 -14.26 -3.49 13.17
CA LYS A 106 -14.40 -2.31 14.04
C LYS A 106 -13.19 -2.13 14.95
N LEU A 107 -12.60 -3.22 15.43
CA LEU A 107 -11.43 -3.17 16.29
C LEU A 107 -10.19 -2.76 15.49
N LEU A 108 -9.99 -3.30 14.29
CA LEU A 108 -8.91 -2.85 13.41
C LEU A 108 -9.03 -1.35 13.09
N ARG A 109 -10.23 -0.86 12.76
CA ARG A 109 -10.48 0.58 12.56
C ARG A 109 -10.08 1.41 13.79
N LYS A 110 -10.40 0.93 15.00
CA LYS A 110 -10.01 1.59 16.25
C LYS A 110 -8.49 1.59 16.42
N THR A 111 -7.84 0.46 16.21
CA THR A 111 -6.38 0.31 16.29
C THR A 111 -5.67 1.27 15.34
N MET A 112 -6.09 1.32 14.08
CA MET A 112 -5.54 2.25 13.09
C MET A 112 -5.79 3.71 13.47
N SER A 113 -7.01 4.03 13.90
CA SER A 113 -7.39 5.39 14.31
C SER A 113 -6.57 5.90 15.50
N GLN A 114 -6.26 5.04 16.46
CA GLN A 114 -5.38 5.38 17.61
C GLN A 114 -3.95 5.72 17.18
N ALA A 115 -3.53 5.23 16.04
CA ALA A 115 -2.24 5.54 15.40
C ALA A 115 -2.33 6.70 14.39
N GLY A 116 -3.44 7.46 14.35
CA GLY A 116 -3.63 8.52 13.37
C GLY A 116 -3.90 8.04 11.94
N CYS A 117 -4.12 6.74 11.74
CA CYS A 117 -4.38 6.15 10.43
C CYS A 117 -5.88 5.91 10.21
N LYS A 118 -6.39 6.22 9.03
CA LYS A 118 -7.78 5.98 8.65
C LYS A 118 -7.89 4.80 7.70
N LEU A 119 -8.64 3.76 8.10
CA LEU A 119 -8.95 2.62 7.24
C LEU A 119 -10.05 3.00 6.23
N LEU A 120 -9.75 2.85 4.95
CA LEU A 120 -10.66 3.07 3.83
C LEU A 120 -11.14 1.70 3.30
N VAL A 121 -12.43 1.42 3.44
CA VAL A 121 -13.08 0.25 2.87
C VAL A 121 -14.25 0.75 2.04
N ASN A 122 -14.12 0.71 0.72
CA ASN A 122 -15.04 1.30 -0.25
C ASN A 122 -15.37 2.77 0.07
N ALA A 123 -14.36 3.52 0.47
CA ALA A 123 -14.49 4.88 0.96
C ALA A 123 -13.40 5.79 0.40
N SER A 124 -13.66 7.08 0.40
CA SER A 124 -12.68 8.09 0.01
C SER A 124 -12.66 9.26 0.97
N VAL A 125 -11.55 9.99 0.95
CA VAL A 125 -11.36 11.26 1.64
C VAL A 125 -10.83 12.30 0.66
N ASP A 126 -11.24 13.54 0.87
CA ASP A 126 -10.72 14.69 0.14
C ASP A 126 -9.78 15.47 1.04
N ILE A 127 -8.57 15.70 0.54
CA ILE A 127 -7.50 16.45 1.19
C ILE A 127 -7.35 17.76 0.42
N PRO A 128 -7.68 18.91 1.03
CA PRO A 128 -7.50 20.21 0.38
C PRO A 128 -6.01 20.52 0.23
N LEU A 129 -5.63 20.97 -0.96
CA LEU A 129 -4.31 21.46 -1.29
C LEU A 129 -4.43 22.89 -1.87
N ALA A 130 -3.36 23.67 -1.80
CA ALA A 130 -3.37 25.00 -2.41
C ALA A 130 -3.55 24.89 -3.93
N GLY A 131 -4.68 25.35 -4.44
CA GLY A 131 -5.01 25.30 -5.86
C GLY A 131 -5.73 24.04 -6.34
N GLY A 132 -6.05 23.08 -5.46
CA GLY A 132 -6.77 21.87 -5.84
C GLY A 132 -7.10 20.94 -4.70
N ARG A 133 -7.37 19.72 -5.03
CA ARG A 133 -7.77 18.69 -4.07
C ARG A 133 -7.18 17.33 -4.45
N LEU A 134 -6.63 16.65 -3.46
CA LEU A 134 -6.26 15.25 -3.57
C LEU A 134 -7.38 14.39 -3.00
N ARG A 135 -7.91 13.45 -3.78
CA ARG A 135 -8.82 12.40 -3.30
C ARG A 135 -8.07 11.10 -3.13
N VAL A 136 -8.07 10.56 -1.92
CA VAL A 136 -7.55 9.22 -1.63
C VAL A 136 -8.74 8.30 -1.44
N GLY A 137 -8.87 7.31 -2.30
CA GLY A 137 -9.87 6.25 -2.22
C GLY A 137 -9.23 4.93 -1.81
N GLY A 138 -10.00 4.08 -1.15
CA GLY A 138 -9.64 2.72 -0.84
C GLY A 138 -10.78 1.77 -1.13
N VAL A 139 -10.51 0.68 -1.84
CA VAL A 139 -11.44 -0.42 -2.05
C VAL A 139 -11.33 -1.46 -0.95
N ASP A 140 -12.39 -2.26 -0.82
CA ASP A 140 -12.39 -3.44 0.03
C ASP A 140 -11.47 -4.53 -0.53
N GLU A 141 -11.23 -5.56 0.25
CA GLU A 141 -10.39 -6.68 -0.14
C GLU A 141 -11.13 -7.60 -1.14
N TYR A 142 -10.44 -8.04 -2.20
CA TYR A 142 -11.07 -8.76 -3.32
C TYR A 142 -11.48 -10.19 -3.02
N ARG A 143 -10.84 -10.85 -2.06
CA ARG A 143 -11.05 -12.27 -1.77
C ARG A 143 -12.18 -12.50 -0.76
N TYR A 144 -12.25 -11.66 0.27
CA TYR A 144 -13.15 -11.81 1.41
C TYR A 144 -14.15 -10.68 1.54
N GLY A 145 -13.90 -9.56 0.85
CA GLY A 145 -14.72 -8.35 0.89
C GLY A 145 -15.70 -8.22 -0.27
N ASN A 146 -16.33 -7.07 -0.34
CA ASN A 146 -17.24 -6.69 -1.42
C ASN A 146 -16.72 -5.40 -2.08
N VAL A 147 -15.94 -5.55 -3.14
CA VAL A 147 -15.26 -4.44 -3.80
C VAL A 147 -16.24 -3.58 -4.60
N HIS A 148 -16.40 -2.35 -4.17
CA HIS A 148 -17.10 -1.31 -4.93
C HIS A 148 -16.54 0.08 -4.57
N MET A 149 -16.77 1.05 -5.42
CA MET A 149 -16.47 2.45 -5.11
C MET A 149 -17.74 3.19 -4.72
N ASN A 150 -17.64 4.05 -3.73
CA ASN A 150 -18.77 4.91 -3.35
C ASN A 150 -19.02 5.98 -4.43
N GLN A 151 -20.23 6.56 -4.45
CA GLN A 151 -20.63 7.59 -5.43
C GLN A 151 -19.69 8.81 -5.42
N ARG A 152 -19.11 9.15 -4.27
CA ARG A 152 -18.20 10.29 -4.13
C ARG A 152 -16.90 10.09 -4.93
N TRP A 153 -16.49 8.85 -5.17
CA TRP A 153 -15.31 8.55 -5.96
C TRP A 153 -15.42 9.05 -7.40
N SER A 154 -16.56 8.78 -8.04
CA SER A 154 -16.85 9.14 -9.43
C SER A 154 -17.28 10.60 -9.62
N ASP A 155 -17.46 11.35 -8.52
CA ASP A 155 -17.82 12.77 -8.59
C ASP A 155 -16.60 13.61 -8.98
N VAL A 156 -16.50 13.86 -10.29
CA VAL A 156 -15.40 14.62 -10.93
C VAL A 156 -15.77 16.07 -11.26
N HIS A 157 -16.89 16.59 -10.76
CA HIS A 157 -17.42 17.92 -11.11
C HIS A 157 -16.55 19.11 -10.66
N PHE A 158 -15.40 18.86 -10.08
CA PHE A 158 -14.47 19.89 -9.64
C PHE A 158 -13.18 19.78 -10.44
N GLY A 159 -12.94 20.72 -11.35
CA GLY A 159 -11.67 20.86 -12.03
C GLY A 159 -10.53 21.01 -11.06
N ASN A 160 -9.42 20.57 -10.96
CA ASN A 160 -8.35 20.55 -9.95
C ASN A 160 -8.53 19.43 -8.90
N LEU A 161 -8.88 18.23 -9.36
CA LEU A 161 -8.91 17.02 -8.56
C LEU A 161 -7.83 16.05 -9.08
N TYR A 162 -7.05 15.48 -8.16
CA TYR A 162 -6.16 14.35 -8.42
C TYR A 162 -6.61 13.16 -7.58
N ARG A 163 -6.73 11.97 -8.19
CA ARG A 163 -7.28 10.78 -7.53
C ARG A 163 -6.21 9.71 -7.36
N ILE A 164 -5.98 9.30 -6.11
CA ILE A 164 -5.15 8.14 -5.76
C ILE A 164 -6.05 7.03 -5.25
N LEU A 165 -6.01 5.85 -5.85
CA LEU A 165 -6.73 4.66 -5.42
C LEU A 165 -5.77 3.69 -4.74
N LEU A 166 -6.11 3.31 -3.51
CA LEU A 166 -5.46 2.21 -2.80
C LEU A 166 -6.26 0.92 -3.04
N SER A 167 -5.57 -0.11 -3.47
CA SER A 167 -6.11 -1.46 -3.59
C SER A 167 -5.00 -2.44 -3.24
N HIS A 168 -5.27 -3.42 -2.40
CA HIS A 168 -4.25 -4.43 -2.13
C HIS A 168 -3.90 -5.22 -3.39
N TYR A 169 -4.90 -5.64 -4.16
CA TYR A 169 -4.71 -6.35 -5.43
C TYR A 169 -4.55 -5.41 -6.61
N PRO A 170 -3.69 -5.71 -7.60
CA PRO A 170 -3.53 -4.93 -8.83
C PRO A 170 -4.64 -5.22 -9.84
N VAL A 171 -5.90 -5.09 -9.44
CA VAL A 171 -7.10 -5.27 -10.28
C VAL A 171 -7.57 -3.92 -10.79
N LEU A 172 -7.57 -3.74 -12.12
CA LEU A 172 -7.86 -2.46 -12.72
C LEU A 172 -9.35 -2.08 -12.55
N PRO A 173 -9.67 -0.90 -11.98
CA PRO A 173 -11.03 -0.43 -11.83
C PRO A 173 -11.60 0.04 -13.17
N GLU A 174 -12.94 0.05 -13.29
CA GLU A 174 -13.63 0.62 -14.48
C GLU A 174 -13.46 2.14 -14.53
N ASP A 175 -13.68 2.83 -13.41
CA ASP A 175 -13.40 4.26 -13.27
C ASP A 175 -11.95 4.46 -12.82
N ARG A 176 -11.09 4.75 -13.80
CA ARG A 176 -9.65 4.84 -13.61
C ARG A 176 -9.27 6.08 -12.80
N PRO A 177 -8.47 5.92 -11.72
CA PRO A 177 -7.82 7.03 -11.03
C PRO A 177 -6.68 7.62 -11.86
N ASP A 178 -6.09 8.72 -11.39
CA ASP A 178 -4.83 9.22 -11.94
C ASP A 178 -3.64 8.35 -11.52
N LEU A 179 -3.68 7.83 -10.28
CA LEU A 179 -2.68 6.92 -9.74
C LEU A 179 -3.36 5.80 -8.95
N MET A 180 -2.96 4.55 -9.21
CA MET A 180 -3.36 3.38 -8.43
C MET A 180 -2.14 2.76 -7.75
N LEU A 181 -2.27 2.42 -6.47
CA LEU A 181 -1.20 1.84 -5.65
C LEU A 181 -1.63 0.47 -5.15
N CYS A 182 -0.80 -0.55 -5.42
CA CYS A 182 -1.09 -1.94 -5.10
C CYS A 182 0.10 -2.64 -4.45
N GLY A 183 -0.20 -3.70 -3.68
CA GLY A 183 0.76 -4.64 -3.13
C GLY A 183 0.50 -6.07 -3.61
N HIS A 184 0.38 -7.02 -2.66
CA HIS A 184 -0.03 -8.41 -2.79
C HIS A 184 0.94 -9.33 -3.53
N THR A 185 1.56 -8.87 -4.59
CA THR A 185 2.36 -9.71 -5.51
C THR A 185 3.73 -10.08 -4.95
N HIS A 186 4.22 -9.34 -3.95
CA HIS A 186 5.58 -9.44 -3.41
C HIS A 186 6.68 -9.40 -4.50
N GLY A 187 6.38 -8.81 -5.69
CA GLY A 187 7.25 -8.87 -6.85
C GLY A 187 7.53 -10.30 -7.34
N GLY A 188 6.59 -11.22 -7.05
CA GLY A 188 6.75 -12.66 -7.27
C GLY A 188 7.47 -13.40 -6.15
N GLN A 189 7.99 -12.72 -5.12
CA GLN A 189 8.73 -13.21 -3.95
C GLN A 189 10.01 -14.02 -4.31
N PHE A 190 9.95 -14.81 -5.36
CA PHE A 190 11.06 -15.55 -5.96
C PHE A 190 11.23 -15.09 -7.40
N ASN A 191 12.37 -14.49 -7.71
CA ASN A 191 12.71 -14.05 -9.06
C ASN A 191 14.15 -14.49 -9.36
N LEU A 192 14.30 -15.55 -10.12
CA LEU A 192 15.58 -16.02 -10.60
C LEU A 192 15.71 -15.68 -12.09
N LEU A 193 16.46 -14.63 -12.40
CA LEU A 193 16.70 -14.19 -13.79
C LEU A 193 15.38 -13.89 -14.59
N GLY A 194 14.37 -13.34 -13.94
CA GLY A 194 13.06 -13.08 -14.56
C GLY A 194 12.05 -14.21 -14.44
N LEU A 195 12.47 -15.40 -14.03
CA LEU A 195 11.56 -16.51 -13.74
C LEU A 195 10.95 -16.33 -12.37
N THR A 196 9.68 -15.97 -12.35
CA THR A 196 8.86 -15.86 -11.14
C THR A 196 7.83 -16.99 -11.12
N PRO A 197 7.24 -17.33 -9.95
CA PRO A 197 6.12 -18.25 -9.89
C PRO A 197 4.96 -17.84 -10.82
N TYR A 198 4.72 -16.54 -10.99
CA TYR A 198 3.72 -16.03 -11.93
C TYR A 198 4.08 -16.36 -13.39
N ALA A 199 5.33 -16.16 -13.79
CA ALA A 199 5.81 -16.49 -15.14
C ALA A 199 5.75 -18.00 -15.43
N LEU A 200 5.85 -18.82 -14.40
CA LEU A 200 5.77 -20.29 -14.50
C LEU A 200 4.33 -20.82 -14.37
N GLY A 201 3.32 -19.95 -14.32
CA GLY A 201 1.90 -20.34 -14.26
C GLY A 201 1.47 -20.94 -12.91
N PHE A 202 2.26 -20.78 -11.85
CA PHE A 202 1.84 -21.17 -10.52
C PHE A 202 0.81 -20.18 -9.99
N GLU A 203 -0.46 -20.42 -10.27
CA GLU A 203 -1.61 -19.59 -9.89
C GLU A 203 -1.88 -19.50 -8.37
N ARG A 204 -0.95 -19.94 -7.52
CA ARG A 204 -1.12 -19.95 -6.06
C ARG A 204 -1.27 -18.57 -5.41
N PHE A 205 -1.03 -17.52 -6.16
CA PHE A 205 -1.10 -16.13 -5.68
C PHE A 205 -2.42 -15.42 -6.01
N GLY A 206 -3.47 -16.18 -6.32
CA GLY A 206 -4.79 -15.67 -6.69
C GLY A 206 -4.90 -15.47 -8.20
N LYS A 207 -6.04 -15.84 -8.78
CA LYS A 207 -6.31 -15.56 -10.19
C LYS A 207 -6.31 -14.05 -10.40
N PRO A 208 -5.51 -13.51 -11.29
CA PRO A 208 -5.61 -12.12 -11.67
C PRO A 208 -6.90 -11.91 -12.44
N HIS A 209 -7.99 -11.67 -11.73
CA HIS A 209 -9.23 -11.22 -12.36
C HIS A 209 -8.98 -9.84 -12.96
N ARG A 210 -8.85 -9.74 -14.29
CA ARG A 210 -8.53 -8.50 -15.02
C ARG A 210 -7.27 -7.78 -14.49
N ALA A 211 -6.35 -8.52 -13.88
CA ALA A 211 -5.13 -7.97 -13.35
C ALA A 211 -4.30 -7.37 -14.50
N SER A 212 -3.61 -6.31 -14.19
CA SER A 212 -2.46 -5.94 -14.98
C SER A 212 -1.46 -7.10 -14.92
N ALA A 213 -0.76 -7.40 -16.02
CA ALA A 213 0.34 -8.35 -16.01
C ALA A 213 1.54 -7.87 -15.15
N ALA A 214 1.43 -6.68 -14.54
CA ALA A 214 2.45 -6.07 -13.72
C ALA A 214 2.52 -6.76 -12.35
N ILE A 215 3.67 -7.33 -12.03
CA ILE A 215 3.96 -7.94 -10.74
C ILE A 215 4.78 -7.01 -9.83
N SER A 216 5.37 -5.95 -10.37
CA SER A 216 6.05 -4.88 -9.62
C SER A 216 6.38 -3.69 -10.52
N GLY A 217 6.64 -2.54 -9.87
CA GLY A 217 7.10 -1.31 -10.54
C GLY A 217 6.00 -0.33 -10.90
N LEU A 218 6.40 0.80 -11.47
CA LEU A 218 5.52 1.87 -11.93
C LEU A 218 5.25 1.72 -13.42
N HIS A 219 3.99 1.68 -13.80
CA HIS A 219 3.51 1.47 -15.17
C HIS A 219 2.55 2.59 -15.59
N ASP A 220 2.49 2.88 -16.88
CA ASP A 220 1.44 3.71 -17.47
C ASP A 220 0.43 2.81 -18.20
N ILE A 221 -0.82 2.91 -17.80
CA ILE A 221 -1.90 2.09 -18.36
C ILE A 221 -2.99 3.02 -18.89
N GLY A 222 -2.79 3.49 -20.13
CA GLY A 222 -3.74 4.37 -20.81
C GLY A 222 -4.00 5.67 -20.04
N GLY A 223 -2.95 6.31 -19.55
CA GLY A 223 -2.97 7.57 -18.83
C GLY A 223 -3.10 7.43 -17.31
N MET A 224 -3.50 6.28 -16.79
CA MET A 224 -3.44 5.96 -15.36
C MET A 224 -2.05 5.45 -14.99
N LYS A 225 -1.47 6.00 -13.94
CA LYS A 225 -0.25 5.42 -13.35
C LYS A 225 -0.63 4.26 -12.41
N LEU A 226 0.02 3.11 -12.56
CA LEU A 226 -0.13 1.96 -11.68
C LEU A 226 1.22 1.65 -11.04
N LEU A 227 1.30 1.73 -9.72
CA LEU A 227 2.44 1.24 -8.96
C LEU A 227 2.06 -0.08 -8.27
N VAL A 228 2.79 -1.15 -8.58
CA VAL A 228 2.71 -2.42 -7.86
C VAL A 228 3.98 -2.55 -7.03
N SER A 229 3.85 -2.47 -5.71
CA SER A 229 4.97 -2.57 -4.79
C SER A 229 5.36 -4.03 -4.56
N LYS A 230 6.67 -4.24 -4.34
CA LYS A 230 7.18 -5.54 -3.88
C LYS A 230 6.91 -5.77 -2.39
N GLY A 231 6.49 -4.73 -1.65
CA GLY A 231 6.24 -4.83 -0.22
C GLY A 231 7.47 -5.11 0.63
N ILE A 232 7.29 -5.21 1.94
CA ILE A 232 8.37 -5.35 2.92
C ILE A 232 8.57 -6.81 3.33
N GLY A 233 7.55 -7.42 3.94
CA GLY A 233 7.61 -8.79 4.45
C GLY A 233 7.56 -9.85 3.37
N ALA A 234 7.45 -11.09 3.78
CA ALA A 234 7.30 -12.24 2.90
C ALA A 234 6.05 -13.04 3.31
N SER A 235 5.25 -13.44 2.33
CA SER A 235 4.08 -14.26 2.57
C SER A 235 4.47 -15.72 2.73
N ARG A 236 3.85 -16.44 3.67
CA ARG A 236 3.98 -17.89 3.94
C ARG A 236 5.41 -18.38 4.18
N LEU A 237 6.28 -18.31 3.18
CA LEU A 237 7.70 -18.64 3.32
C LEU A 237 8.44 -17.34 3.62
N GLN A 238 9.09 -17.27 4.79
CA GLN A 238 9.84 -16.09 5.23
C GLN A 238 11.19 -15.95 4.49
N LEU A 239 11.12 -16.02 3.15
CA LEU A 239 12.27 -15.98 2.26
C LEU A 239 11.91 -15.25 0.97
N ARG A 240 12.76 -14.31 0.57
CA ARG A 240 12.74 -13.67 -0.75
C ARG A 240 14.02 -14.03 -1.50
N VAL A 241 13.91 -14.36 -2.78
CA VAL A 241 15.06 -14.65 -3.64
C VAL A 241 15.00 -13.75 -4.87
N GLY A 242 16.03 -12.93 -5.07
CA GLY A 242 16.11 -12.00 -6.21
C GLY A 242 15.11 -10.84 -6.15
N VAL A 243 14.33 -10.70 -5.05
CA VAL A 243 13.37 -9.61 -4.85
C VAL A 243 13.69 -8.90 -3.53
N ARG A 244 14.17 -7.67 -3.61
CA ARG A 244 14.46 -6.87 -2.42
C ARG A 244 13.18 -6.23 -1.87
N PRO A 245 12.97 -6.23 -0.54
CA PRO A 245 11.91 -5.48 0.11
C PRO A 245 12.01 -3.98 -0.20
N GLU A 246 10.86 -3.31 -0.31
CA GLU A 246 10.85 -1.89 -0.62
C GLU A 246 9.71 -1.13 0.08
N ILE A 247 9.98 0.15 0.32
CA ILE A 247 9.02 1.19 0.65
C ILE A 247 9.05 2.19 -0.51
N ASN A 248 7.92 2.64 -0.99
CA ASN A 248 7.86 3.44 -2.20
C ASN A 248 7.62 4.92 -1.86
N LEU A 249 8.58 5.78 -2.14
CA LEU A 249 8.47 7.22 -2.01
C LEU A 249 8.01 7.83 -3.34
N LEU A 250 6.84 8.44 -3.34
CA LEU A 250 6.23 9.09 -4.49
C LEU A 250 6.55 10.59 -4.46
N LEU A 251 7.21 11.06 -5.49
CA LEU A 251 7.59 12.46 -5.69
C LEU A 251 6.77 13.03 -6.85
N PHE A 252 5.94 14.00 -6.58
CA PHE A 252 5.10 14.67 -7.58
C PHE A 252 5.83 15.91 -8.12
N ASP A 253 6.13 15.90 -9.41
CA ASP A 253 6.90 16.94 -10.12
C ASP A 253 6.00 17.99 -10.79
#